data_a74dfde0acec7eccdd7c831eec3234b0
#
_entry.id   a74dfde0acec7eccdd7c831eec3234b0
#
_cell.length_a   1.000
_cell.length_b   1.000
_cell.length_c   1.000
_cell.angle_alpha   90.00
_cell.angle_beta   90.00
_cell.angle_gamma   90.00
#
_symmetry.space_group_name_H-M   'P 1'
#
loop_
_entity.id
_entity.type
_entity.pdbx_description
1 polymer ?
#
loop_
_entity_poly.entity_id
_entity_poly.type
_entity_poly.pdbx_seq_one_letter_code
_entity_poly.pdbx_strand_id
1 'polypeptide(L)'
;VKVVLFCGGHGMRMRTGTSADVPKPMQLVGPRPLIWHVMRYYAHFGHTEFILCLGYGAHHIKDFFLNYEETTSNDFVLSGGKVELLSTDISEWKITFVQTGISSPIGERLRRVREHLDGDEMFLANYADVLTDAPLPEIVSRFERSEAGASMMVVPPPGSFHCVELGESGMVSGITPVSDMPLWSNGGYFVLRQEVFDHIPEGGDLVADGCGELAKRGRLMAYPHRGYWKPTDTVKERVALDEAYSRGERPWALWERE
;
A
#
# COMPACT_ATOMS: atom_id res chain seq x y z
N VAL A 1 11.77 -10.79 3.78
CA VAL A 1 11.71 -10.07 2.49
C VAL A 1 11.46 -8.59 2.77
N LYS A 2 12.22 -7.68 2.14
CA LYS A 2 12.08 -6.24 2.29
C LYS A 2 10.80 -5.72 1.62
N VAL A 3 10.25 -4.64 2.17
CA VAL A 3 9.02 -4.00 1.69
C VAL A 3 9.30 -2.55 1.31
N VAL A 4 9.07 -2.20 0.06
CA VAL A 4 9.16 -0.81 -0.44
C VAL A 4 7.80 -0.15 -0.36
N LEU A 5 7.70 0.99 0.33
CA LEU A 5 6.46 1.75 0.46
C LEU A 5 6.56 3.11 -0.25
N PHE A 6 5.64 3.37 -1.18
CA PHE A 6 5.62 4.60 -1.96
C PHE A 6 4.82 5.69 -1.24
N CYS A 7 5.51 6.48 -0.42
CA CYS A 7 4.91 7.46 0.49
C CYS A 7 4.89 8.91 -0.05
N GLY A 8 5.33 9.14 -1.28
CA GLY A 8 5.72 10.48 -1.75
C GLY A 8 4.74 11.23 -2.66
N GLY A 9 3.50 10.77 -2.84
CA GLY A 9 2.52 11.42 -3.72
C GLY A 9 2.02 12.78 -3.20
N HIS A 10 1.67 13.71 -4.11
CA HIS A 10 1.14 15.04 -3.75
C HIS A 10 -0.21 15.04 -3.04
N GLY A 11 -0.99 13.95 -3.07
CA GLY A 11 -2.27 13.83 -2.37
C GLY A 11 -3.30 14.93 -2.70
N MET A 12 -3.24 15.54 -3.88
CA MET A 12 -4.02 16.75 -4.23
C MET A 12 -5.54 16.60 -4.08
N ARG A 13 -6.07 15.39 -4.17
CA ARG A 13 -7.51 15.10 -4.04
C ARG A 13 -8.05 15.19 -2.60
N MET A 14 -7.16 15.23 -1.61
CA MET A 14 -7.49 15.24 -0.18
C MET A 14 -7.28 16.59 0.51
N ARG A 15 -6.89 17.64 -0.24
CA ARG A 15 -6.57 18.96 0.30
C ARG A 15 -7.84 19.77 0.54
N THR A 16 -8.43 19.61 1.72
CA THR A 16 -9.51 20.46 2.20
C THR A 16 -9.25 20.87 3.66
N GLY A 17 -9.16 22.18 3.92
CA GLY A 17 -9.06 22.72 5.28
C GLY A 17 -7.66 22.66 5.93
N THR A 18 -7.62 22.72 7.25
CA THR A 18 -6.40 22.83 8.09
C THR A 18 -5.49 21.59 8.10
N SER A 19 -5.92 20.46 7.51
CA SER A 19 -5.12 19.24 7.36
C SER A 19 -4.45 19.12 5.98
N ALA A 20 -4.39 20.21 5.20
CA ALA A 20 -3.89 20.22 3.83
C ALA A 20 -2.42 19.81 3.67
N ASP A 21 -1.62 19.88 4.74
CA ASP A 21 -0.18 19.61 4.70
C ASP A 21 0.21 18.16 5.08
N VAL A 22 -0.71 17.38 5.65
CA VAL A 22 -0.44 16.01 6.08
C VAL A 22 -0.56 15.07 4.88
N PRO A 23 0.52 14.33 4.53
CA PRO A 23 0.48 13.39 3.40
C PRO A 23 -0.47 12.22 3.67
N LYS A 24 -1.05 11.61 2.61
CA LYS A 24 -2.00 10.50 2.72
C LYS A 24 -1.57 9.39 3.68
N PRO A 25 -0.32 8.86 3.61
CA PRO A 25 0.10 7.79 4.50
C PRO A 25 0.05 8.16 6.00
N MET A 26 0.01 9.46 6.31
CA MET A 26 -0.09 9.97 7.69
C MET A 26 -1.52 10.31 8.14
N GLN A 27 -2.53 10.06 7.31
CA GLN A 27 -3.93 10.19 7.72
C GLN A 27 -4.25 9.13 8.78
N LEU A 28 -4.91 9.56 9.87
CA LEU A 28 -5.22 8.67 10.98
C LEU A 28 -6.38 7.72 10.63
N VAL A 29 -6.24 6.49 11.11
CA VAL A 29 -7.27 5.46 11.20
C VAL A 29 -7.25 4.97 12.65
N GLY A 30 -8.21 5.42 13.45
CA GLY A 30 -8.11 5.31 14.90
C GLY A 30 -6.90 6.08 15.43
N PRO A 31 -6.11 5.53 16.38
CA PRO A 31 -4.98 6.23 17.01
C PRO A 31 -3.71 6.25 16.14
N ARG A 32 -3.64 5.49 15.04
CA ARG A 32 -2.43 5.31 14.25
C ARG A 32 -2.60 5.76 12.80
N PRO A 33 -1.53 6.28 12.14
CA PRO A 33 -1.61 6.65 10.73
C PRO A 33 -1.71 5.43 9.82
N LEU A 34 -2.25 5.64 8.64
CA LEU A 34 -2.47 4.61 7.62
C LEU A 34 -1.21 3.81 7.29
N ILE A 35 -0.05 4.48 7.18
CA ILE A 35 1.24 3.82 6.92
C ILE A 35 1.57 2.79 8.01
N TRP A 36 1.25 3.06 9.27
CA TRP A 36 1.46 2.12 10.36
C TRP A 36 0.65 0.83 10.16
N HIS A 37 -0.63 0.96 9.78
CA HIS A 37 -1.49 -0.20 9.50
C HIS A 37 -0.97 -1.03 8.31
N VAL A 38 -0.50 -0.38 7.25
CA VAL A 38 0.12 -1.06 6.11
C VAL A 38 1.39 -1.80 6.54
N MET A 39 2.26 -1.15 7.31
CA MET A 39 3.49 -1.79 7.80
C MET A 39 3.18 -2.93 8.77
N ARG A 40 2.18 -2.76 9.64
CA ARG A 40 1.75 -3.79 10.59
C ARG A 40 1.20 -5.04 9.89
N TYR A 41 0.47 -4.86 8.77
CA TYR A 41 0.05 -5.97 7.92
C TYR A 41 1.25 -6.79 7.41
N TYR A 42 2.29 -6.16 6.91
CA TYR A 42 3.50 -6.87 6.47
C TYR A 42 4.27 -7.52 7.62
N ALA A 43 4.39 -6.81 8.74
CA ALA A 43 5.07 -7.30 9.94
C ALA A 43 4.38 -8.54 10.55
N HIS A 44 3.04 -8.60 10.51
CA HIS A 44 2.26 -9.78 10.92
C HIS A 44 2.69 -11.06 10.17
N PHE A 45 3.11 -10.92 8.92
CA PHE A 45 3.64 -12.03 8.10
C PHE A 45 5.18 -12.15 8.15
N GLY A 46 5.85 -11.50 9.11
CA GLY A 46 7.28 -11.59 9.32
C GLY A 46 8.14 -10.70 8.40
N HIS A 47 7.54 -9.73 7.69
CA HIS A 47 8.26 -8.77 6.86
C HIS A 47 8.43 -7.45 7.61
N THR A 48 9.56 -7.28 8.31
CA THR A 48 9.84 -6.18 9.23
C THR A 48 10.89 -5.19 8.73
N GLU A 49 11.45 -5.40 7.52
CA GLU A 49 12.39 -4.46 6.90
C GLU A 49 11.67 -3.61 5.85
N PHE A 50 11.60 -2.29 6.10
CA PHE A 50 10.86 -1.34 5.28
C PHE A 50 11.79 -0.31 4.65
N ILE A 51 11.52 0.05 3.39
CA ILE A 51 12.16 1.13 2.65
C ILE A 51 11.08 2.13 2.26
N LEU A 52 11.09 3.30 2.87
CA LEU A 52 10.09 4.34 2.63
C LEU A 52 10.58 5.31 1.55
N CYS A 53 9.91 5.29 0.39
CA CYS A 53 10.14 6.24 -0.70
C CYS A 53 9.46 7.57 -0.39
N LEU A 54 10.19 8.53 0.14
CA LEU A 54 9.67 9.79 0.62
C LEU A 54 9.61 10.87 -0.49
N GLY A 55 8.69 11.79 -0.33
CA GLY A 55 8.50 12.94 -1.21
C GLY A 55 7.80 14.08 -0.46
N TYR A 56 6.57 14.44 -0.90
CA TYR A 56 5.79 15.47 -0.24
C TYR A 56 5.47 15.07 1.22
N GLY A 57 5.62 16.03 2.15
CA GLY A 57 5.32 15.81 3.58
C GLY A 57 6.24 14.79 4.28
N ALA A 58 7.43 14.52 3.73
CA ALA A 58 8.40 13.57 4.28
C ALA A 58 8.72 13.77 5.75
N HIS A 59 8.71 15.03 6.24
CA HIS A 59 8.98 15.35 7.63
C HIS A 59 7.93 14.74 8.57
N HIS A 60 6.63 14.76 8.21
CA HIS A 60 5.58 14.14 9.01
C HIS A 60 5.81 12.65 9.24
N ILE A 61 6.26 11.93 8.20
CA ILE A 61 6.55 10.49 8.31
C ILE A 61 7.77 10.27 9.21
N LYS A 62 8.83 11.05 8.99
CA LYS A 62 10.04 10.96 9.82
C LYS A 62 9.77 11.28 11.29
N ASP A 63 9.07 12.38 11.54
CA ASP A 63 8.74 12.83 12.90
C ASP A 63 7.90 11.78 13.63
N PHE A 64 6.95 11.14 12.96
CA PHE A 64 6.14 10.07 13.54
C PHE A 64 7.00 8.90 14.03
N PHE A 65 7.91 8.39 13.21
CA PHE A 65 8.75 7.25 13.59
C PHE A 65 9.88 7.62 14.54
N LEU A 66 10.44 8.83 14.44
CA LEU A 66 11.48 9.32 15.37
C LEU A 66 10.95 9.59 16.78
N ASN A 67 9.67 9.97 16.90
CA ASN A 67 9.00 10.26 18.16
C ASN A 67 7.90 9.22 18.45
N TYR A 68 8.12 7.95 18.02
CA TYR A 68 7.12 6.91 18.18
C TYR A 68 6.87 6.57 19.67
N GLU A 69 5.62 6.58 20.07
CA GLU A 69 5.19 6.23 21.41
C GLU A 69 4.45 4.89 21.43
N GLU A 70 5.12 3.85 21.92
CA GLU A 70 4.58 2.50 22.06
C GLU A 70 3.32 2.48 22.93
N THR A 71 3.26 3.34 23.97
CA THR A 71 2.12 3.44 24.90
C THR A 71 0.80 3.87 24.25
N THR A 72 0.84 4.39 23.01
CA THR A 72 -0.38 4.80 22.28
C THR A 72 -1.25 3.61 21.87
N SER A 73 -0.65 2.46 21.58
CA SER A 73 -1.36 1.27 21.06
C SER A 73 -1.06 -0.01 21.83
N ASN A 74 -0.18 0.04 22.82
CA ASN A 74 0.19 -1.13 23.63
C ASN A 74 -0.20 -0.96 25.09
N ASP A 75 -0.56 -2.05 25.74
CA ASP A 75 -0.78 -2.09 27.16
C ASP A 75 0.54 -1.94 27.93
N PHE A 76 0.49 -1.25 29.06
CA PHE A 76 1.66 -1.03 29.90
C PHE A 76 1.31 -0.91 31.38
N VAL A 77 2.30 -1.14 32.23
CA VAL A 77 2.22 -0.87 33.70
C VAL A 77 2.96 0.43 33.98
N LEU A 78 2.30 1.34 34.69
CA LEU A 78 2.93 2.54 35.26
C LEU A 78 3.17 2.35 36.75
N SER A 79 4.44 2.27 37.17
CA SER A 79 4.82 2.10 38.58
C SER A 79 6.02 2.97 38.93
N GLY A 80 5.90 3.79 39.98
CA GLY A 80 7.00 4.66 40.41
C GLY A 80 7.51 5.64 39.33
N GLY A 81 6.63 6.07 38.42
CA GLY A 81 6.99 6.96 37.29
C GLY A 81 7.70 6.27 36.16
N LYS A 82 7.82 4.94 36.15
CA LYS A 82 8.40 4.14 35.06
C LYS A 82 7.31 3.39 34.32
N VAL A 83 7.44 3.38 33.01
CA VAL A 83 6.58 2.61 32.07
C VAL A 83 7.26 1.28 31.81
N GLU A 84 6.49 0.20 31.93
CA GLU A 84 6.85 -1.16 31.55
C GLU A 84 5.82 -1.63 30.50
N LEU A 85 6.23 -1.76 29.24
CA LEU A 85 5.38 -2.21 28.14
C LEU A 85 5.09 -3.70 28.30
N LEU A 86 3.83 -4.11 28.15
CA LEU A 86 3.42 -5.52 28.13
C LEU A 86 3.54 -6.12 26.73
N SER A 87 3.55 -5.29 25.69
CA SER A 87 3.79 -5.65 24.30
C SER A 87 4.42 -4.47 23.55
N THR A 88 4.99 -4.75 22.38
CA THR A 88 5.54 -3.73 21.47
C THR A 88 5.01 -3.98 20.06
N ASP A 89 4.94 -2.94 19.23
CA ASP A 89 4.40 -3.04 17.87
C ASP A 89 5.42 -2.74 16.76
N ILE A 90 6.45 -1.91 17.03
CA ILE A 90 7.46 -1.58 16.01
C ILE A 90 8.92 -1.86 16.41
N SER A 91 9.16 -2.44 17.60
CA SER A 91 10.53 -2.65 18.12
C SER A 91 11.43 -3.49 17.19
N GLU A 92 10.84 -4.40 16.42
CA GLU A 92 11.54 -5.27 15.47
C GLU A 92 11.64 -4.66 14.05
N TRP A 93 11.11 -3.46 13.83
CA TRP A 93 11.10 -2.86 12.51
C TRP A 93 12.42 -2.17 12.19
N LYS A 94 12.97 -2.49 11.02
CA LYS A 94 14.09 -1.75 10.43
C LYS A 94 13.56 -0.88 9.30
N ILE A 95 13.64 0.44 9.47
CA ILE A 95 13.05 1.40 8.54
C ILE A 95 14.13 2.24 7.89
N THR A 96 14.22 2.19 6.56
CA THR A 96 15.09 3.03 5.75
C THR A 96 14.29 4.15 5.13
N PHE A 97 14.67 5.40 5.36
CA PHE A 97 14.00 6.60 4.85
C PHE A 97 14.78 7.18 3.68
N VAL A 98 14.23 7.12 2.46
CA VAL A 98 14.91 7.58 1.25
C VAL A 98 14.14 8.73 0.59
N GLN A 99 14.81 9.85 0.35
CA GLN A 99 14.25 10.98 -0.39
C GLN A 99 14.24 10.66 -1.88
N THR A 100 13.08 10.34 -2.42
CA THR A 100 12.92 9.94 -3.82
C THR A 100 12.35 11.04 -4.72
N GLY A 101 12.22 12.25 -4.18
CA GLY A 101 11.73 13.42 -4.91
C GLY A 101 10.21 13.60 -4.83
N ILE A 102 9.77 14.87 -4.91
CA ILE A 102 8.36 15.23 -4.75
C ILE A 102 7.54 14.81 -5.97
N SER A 103 8.07 15.01 -7.17
CA SER A 103 7.37 14.79 -8.44
C SER A 103 7.77 13.52 -9.18
N SER A 104 8.58 12.66 -8.54
CA SER A 104 9.03 11.42 -9.18
C SER A 104 7.87 10.44 -9.37
N PRO A 105 7.71 9.85 -10.56
CA PRO A 105 6.81 8.71 -10.77
C PRO A 105 7.17 7.50 -9.90
N ILE A 106 6.26 6.56 -9.74
CA ILE A 106 6.45 5.38 -8.86
C ILE A 106 7.67 4.54 -9.31
N GLY A 107 7.84 4.32 -10.60
CA GLY A 107 9.00 3.58 -11.12
C GLY A 107 10.32 4.26 -10.83
N GLU A 108 10.39 5.58 -10.98
CA GLU A 108 11.60 6.34 -10.64
C GLU A 108 11.90 6.30 -9.14
N ARG A 109 10.87 6.33 -8.27
CA ARG A 109 11.06 6.14 -6.82
C ARG A 109 11.66 4.78 -6.53
N LEU A 110 11.17 3.72 -7.18
CA LEU A 110 11.69 2.39 -7.04
C LEU A 110 13.17 2.30 -7.50
N ARG A 111 13.51 2.90 -8.65
CA ARG A 111 14.90 2.98 -9.14
C ARG A 111 15.86 3.61 -8.12
N ARG A 112 15.43 4.68 -7.45
CA ARG A 112 16.25 5.41 -6.45
C ARG A 112 16.51 4.65 -5.17
N VAL A 113 15.76 3.60 -4.90
CA VAL A 113 15.97 2.72 -3.73
C VAL A 113 16.61 1.39 -4.09
N ARG A 114 16.98 1.18 -5.37
CA ARG A 114 17.54 -0.08 -5.85
C ARG A 114 18.74 -0.57 -5.02
N GLU A 115 19.66 0.32 -4.65
CA GLU A 115 20.85 -0.02 -3.85
C GLU A 115 20.50 -0.63 -2.48
N HIS A 116 19.34 -0.27 -1.90
CA HIS A 116 18.87 -0.85 -0.63
C HIS A 116 18.25 -2.24 -0.80
N LEU A 117 18.10 -2.71 -2.05
CA LEU A 117 17.54 -4.01 -2.44
C LEU A 117 18.62 -4.94 -3.03
N ASP A 118 19.88 -4.50 -3.06
CA ASP A 118 20.97 -5.30 -3.59
C ASP A 118 21.13 -6.59 -2.77
N GLY A 119 21.22 -7.72 -3.48
CA GLY A 119 21.31 -9.06 -2.90
C GLY A 119 19.97 -9.71 -2.57
N ASP A 120 18.85 -8.99 -2.66
CA ASP A 120 17.51 -9.60 -2.52
C ASP A 120 17.07 -10.20 -3.87
N GLU A 121 16.68 -11.47 -3.87
CA GLU A 121 16.14 -12.12 -5.08
C GLU A 121 14.79 -11.53 -5.47
N MET A 122 13.96 -11.23 -4.46
CA MET A 122 12.67 -10.58 -4.62
C MET A 122 12.39 -9.62 -3.46
N PHE A 123 11.47 -8.70 -3.67
CA PHE A 123 11.00 -7.75 -2.67
C PHE A 123 9.52 -7.44 -2.86
N LEU A 124 8.91 -6.89 -1.82
CA LEU A 124 7.51 -6.46 -1.84
C LEU A 124 7.43 -4.95 -2.08
N ALA A 125 6.35 -4.49 -2.72
CA ALA A 125 6.12 -3.07 -2.89
C ALA A 125 4.62 -2.72 -2.72
N ASN A 126 4.34 -1.48 -2.23
CA ASN A 126 2.98 -1.06 -1.91
C ASN A 126 2.82 0.47 -2.00
N TYR A 127 1.61 0.93 -2.33
CA TYR A 127 1.29 2.36 -2.44
C TYR A 127 1.14 3.09 -1.10
N ALA A 128 1.21 2.39 0.03
CA ALA A 128 1.15 2.96 1.38
C ALA A 128 -0.17 3.69 1.75
N ASP A 129 -1.23 3.55 0.95
CA ASP A 129 -2.53 4.19 1.15
C ASP A 129 -3.74 3.26 0.96
N VAL A 130 -3.49 1.95 1.03
CA VAL A 130 -4.51 0.91 0.82
C VAL A 130 -4.43 -0.13 1.94
N LEU A 131 -5.57 -0.47 2.53
CA LEU A 131 -5.71 -1.55 3.52
C LEU A 131 -6.39 -2.76 2.90
N THR A 132 -5.93 -3.97 3.29
CA THR A 132 -6.44 -5.24 2.78
C THR A 132 -6.33 -6.36 3.80
N ASP A 133 -7.14 -7.41 3.64
CA ASP A 133 -7.03 -8.70 4.33
C ASP A 133 -6.43 -9.79 3.44
N ALA A 134 -5.75 -9.43 2.35
CA ALA A 134 -5.19 -10.38 1.39
C ALA A 134 -4.21 -11.36 2.06
N PRO A 135 -4.20 -12.65 1.68
CA PRO A 135 -3.32 -13.66 2.26
C PRO A 135 -1.91 -13.54 1.67
N LEU A 136 -1.09 -12.64 2.21
CA LEU A 136 0.27 -12.35 1.70
C LEU A 136 1.13 -13.61 1.51
N PRO A 137 1.15 -14.60 2.44
CA PRO A 137 1.95 -15.81 2.26
C PRO A 137 1.57 -16.61 1.01
N GLU A 138 0.27 -16.64 0.66
CA GLU A 138 -0.19 -17.30 -0.56
C GLU A 138 0.26 -16.54 -1.81
N ILE A 139 0.15 -15.20 -1.79
CA ILE A 139 0.59 -14.34 -2.90
C ILE A 139 2.09 -14.55 -3.17
N VAL A 140 2.92 -14.48 -2.11
CA VAL A 140 4.37 -14.67 -2.19
C VAL A 140 4.70 -16.07 -2.68
N SER A 141 4.12 -17.12 -2.07
CA SER A 141 4.39 -18.49 -2.42
C SER A 141 4.01 -18.86 -3.86
N ARG A 142 2.92 -18.26 -4.39
CA ARG A 142 2.56 -18.43 -5.81
C ARG A 142 3.57 -17.77 -6.74
N PHE A 143 4.05 -16.59 -6.37
CA PHE A 143 5.06 -15.87 -7.14
C PHE A 143 6.41 -16.61 -7.14
N GLU A 144 6.88 -17.08 -5.99
CA GLU A 144 8.13 -17.86 -5.85
C GLU A 144 8.19 -19.07 -6.79
N ARG A 145 7.06 -19.77 -6.91
CA ARG A 145 6.93 -20.94 -7.79
C ARG A 145 6.76 -20.62 -9.27
N SER A 146 6.69 -19.35 -9.63
CA SER A 146 6.48 -18.89 -11.01
C SER A 146 7.79 -18.37 -11.61
N GLU A 147 7.83 -18.32 -12.95
CA GLU A 147 8.89 -17.64 -13.71
C GLU A 147 8.61 -16.15 -13.90
N ALA A 148 7.58 -15.57 -13.25
CA ALA A 148 7.22 -14.18 -13.41
C ALA A 148 8.30 -13.24 -12.86
N GLY A 149 8.53 -12.11 -13.52
CA GLY A 149 9.40 -11.03 -13.04
C GLY A 149 8.68 -10.09 -12.07
N ALA A 150 7.34 -10.06 -12.15
CA ALA A 150 6.49 -9.30 -11.23
C ALA A 150 5.14 -9.99 -11.03
N SER A 151 4.55 -9.77 -9.85
CA SER A 151 3.15 -10.07 -9.55
C SER A 151 2.47 -8.85 -8.96
N MET A 152 1.21 -8.62 -9.34
CA MET A 152 0.37 -7.61 -8.72
C MET A 152 -0.91 -8.22 -8.18
N MET A 153 -1.34 -7.77 -7.01
CA MET A 153 -2.69 -8.04 -6.54
C MET A 153 -3.68 -7.23 -7.38
N VAL A 154 -4.75 -7.89 -7.83
CA VAL A 154 -5.81 -7.24 -8.60
C VAL A 154 -7.15 -7.44 -7.90
N VAL A 155 -8.00 -6.42 -7.97
CA VAL A 155 -9.30 -6.37 -7.29
C VAL A 155 -10.39 -6.02 -8.29
N PRO A 156 -11.67 -6.34 -8.02
CA PRO A 156 -12.79 -5.80 -8.80
C PRO A 156 -12.68 -4.27 -8.86
N PRO A 157 -13.00 -3.63 -9.98
CA PRO A 157 -12.93 -2.18 -10.09
C PRO A 157 -13.76 -1.51 -8.98
N PRO A 158 -13.16 -0.60 -8.19
CA PRO A 158 -13.89 0.13 -7.19
C PRO A 158 -14.84 1.14 -7.85
N GLY A 159 -15.99 1.37 -7.23
CA GLY A 159 -16.86 2.46 -7.61
C GLY A 159 -18.32 2.06 -7.79
N SER A 160 -19.16 3.09 -7.74
CA SER A 160 -20.60 3.02 -7.93
C SER A 160 -21.02 3.43 -9.34
N PHE A 161 -20.10 3.39 -10.31
CA PHE A 161 -20.40 3.73 -11.70
C PHE A 161 -21.06 2.56 -12.41
N HIS A 162 -21.92 2.92 -13.38
CA HIS A 162 -22.50 1.97 -14.31
C HIS A 162 -21.91 2.19 -15.68
N CYS A 163 -21.48 1.13 -16.32
CA CYS A 163 -21.12 1.12 -17.74
C CYS A 163 -22.39 1.04 -18.57
N VAL A 164 -22.46 1.87 -19.60
CA VAL A 164 -23.60 1.94 -20.49
C VAL A 164 -23.17 1.44 -21.87
N GLU A 165 -23.86 0.43 -22.38
CA GLU A 165 -23.67 -0.04 -23.74
C GLU A 165 -24.56 0.78 -24.67
N LEU A 166 -23.93 1.36 -25.70
CA LEU A 166 -24.63 2.14 -26.72
C LEU A 166 -24.83 1.28 -27.96
N GLY A 167 -26.07 1.12 -28.38
CA GLY A 167 -26.45 0.55 -29.64
C GLY A 167 -26.43 1.61 -30.75
N GLU A 168 -26.91 1.23 -31.92
CA GLU A 168 -27.05 2.13 -33.08
C GLU A 168 -27.96 3.32 -32.74
N SER A 169 -27.67 4.48 -33.32
CA SER A 169 -28.40 5.74 -33.10
C SER A 169 -28.47 6.27 -31.65
N GLY A 170 -27.55 5.82 -30.77
CA GLY A 170 -27.45 6.32 -29.38
C GLY A 170 -28.48 5.73 -28.42
N MET A 171 -29.21 4.70 -28.82
CA MET A 171 -30.07 3.95 -27.93
C MET A 171 -29.23 3.09 -26.97
N VAL A 172 -29.61 3.07 -25.67
CA VAL A 172 -28.95 2.25 -24.66
C VAL A 172 -29.39 0.80 -24.82
N SER A 173 -28.44 -0.12 -24.99
CA SER A 173 -28.68 -1.57 -25.11
C SER A 173 -28.43 -2.32 -23.79
N GLY A 174 -27.67 -1.74 -22.85
CA GLY A 174 -27.41 -2.36 -21.56
C GLY A 174 -26.86 -1.37 -20.54
N ILE A 175 -27.07 -1.68 -19.24
CA ILE A 175 -26.49 -0.96 -18.12
C ILE A 175 -25.97 -2.01 -17.12
N THR A 176 -24.67 -1.98 -16.82
CA THR A 176 -24.02 -2.95 -15.93
C THR A 176 -23.18 -2.20 -14.89
N PRO A 177 -23.28 -2.51 -13.59
CA PRO A 177 -22.35 -1.98 -12.60
C PRO A 177 -20.91 -2.29 -13.00
N VAL A 178 -19.99 -1.32 -12.84
CA VAL A 178 -18.58 -1.53 -13.19
C VAL A 178 -17.94 -2.68 -12.39
N SER A 179 -18.42 -2.91 -11.15
CA SER A 179 -17.98 -4.03 -10.29
C SER A 179 -18.30 -5.42 -10.85
N ASP A 180 -19.31 -5.50 -11.71
CA ASP A 180 -19.81 -6.76 -12.29
C ASP A 180 -19.19 -7.05 -13.66
N MET A 181 -18.40 -6.10 -14.19
CA MET A 181 -17.68 -6.29 -15.43
C MET A 181 -16.51 -7.26 -15.24
N PRO A 182 -16.10 -8.02 -16.26
CA PRO A 182 -14.95 -8.94 -16.22
C PRO A 182 -13.62 -8.17 -16.32
N LEU A 183 -13.51 -7.12 -15.53
CA LEU A 183 -12.32 -6.26 -15.43
C LEU A 183 -11.72 -6.36 -14.04
N TRP A 184 -10.41 -6.08 -13.97
CA TRP A 184 -9.66 -6.02 -12.72
C TRP A 184 -8.88 -4.72 -12.65
N SER A 185 -8.82 -4.14 -11.47
CA SER A 185 -7.99 -2.98 -11.16
C SER A 185 -6.76 -3.38 -10.39
N ASN A 186 -5.65 -2.66 -10.59
CA ASN A 186 -4.46 -2.80 -9.77
C ASN A 186 -4.79 -2.46 -8.31
N GLY A 187 -4.52 -3.41 -7.41
CA GLY A 187 -4.78 -3.30 -5.97
C GLY A 187 -3.65 -2.66 -5.16
N GLY A 188 -2.55 -2.25 -5.81
CA GLY A 188 -1.45 -1.53 -5.17
C GLY A 188 -0.48 -2.37 -4.35
N TYR A 189 -0.56 -3.69 -4.40
CA TYR A 189 0.34 -4.65 -3.75
C TYR A 189 1.11 -5.43 -4.79
N PHE A 190 2.44 -5.47 -4.66
CA PHE A 190 3.33 -6.08 -5.64
C PHE A 190 4.32 -7.02 -4.98
N VAL A 191 4.69 -8.10 -5.70
CA VAL A 191 5.87 -8.91 -5.46
C VAL A 191 6.75 -8.80 -6.71
N LEU A 192 8.00 -8.40 -6.56
CA LEU A 192 8.87 -8.00 -7.66
C LEU A 192 10.22 -8.71 -7.57
N ARG A 193 10.78 -9.16 -8.70
CA ARG A 193 12.17 -9.56 -8.83
C ARG A 193 13.03 -8.40 -9.33
N GLN A 194 14.34 -8.49 -9.20
CA GLN A 194 15.29 -7.48 -9.68
C GLN A 194 15.13 -7.17 -11.17
N GLU A 195 14.65 -8.12 -11.97
CA GLU A 195 14.33 -7.97 -13.40
C GLU A 195 13.45 -6.74 -13.69
N VAL A 196 12.57 -6.34 -12.77
CA VAL A 196 11.68 -5.19 -12.99
C VAL A 196 12.44 -3.90 -13.30
N PHE A 197 13.64 -3.73 -12.73
CA PHE A 197 14.49 -2.54 -12.97
C PHE A 197 14.98 -2.42 -14.40
N ASP A 198 15.09 -3.53 -15.13
CA ASP A 198 15.53 -3.54 -16.54
C ASP A 198 14.44 -3.01 -17.49
N HIS A 199 13.22 -2.89 -16.98
CA HIS A 199 12.03 -2.48 -17.73
C HIS A 199 11.46 -1.12 -17.29
N ILE A 200 12.06 -0.46 -16.30
CA ILE A 200 11.67 0.89 -15.87
C ILE A 200 12.69 1.89 -16.39
N PRO A 201 12.36 2.72 -17.40
CA PRO A 201 13.27 3.77 -17.87
C PRO A 201 13.46 4.86 -16.82
N GLU A 202 14.46 5.71 -17.01
CA GLU A 202 14.63 6.92 -16.21
C GLU A 202 13.38 7.79 -16.30
N GLY A 203 12.85 8.22 -15.12
CA GLY A 203 11.59 8.95 -15.03
C GLY A 203 10.34 8.13 -15.35
N GLY A 204 10.46 6.79 -15.48
CA GLY A 204 9.37 5.88 -15.83
C GLY A 204 8.43 5.55 -14.67
N ASP A 205 7.30 4.94 -15.02
CA ASP A 205 6.27 4.45 -14.10
C ASP A 205 6.40 2.93 -13.88
N LEU A 206 6.14 2.46 -12.66
CA LEU A 206 6.21 1.03 -12.33
C LEU A 206 5.17 0.20 -13.10
N VAL A 207 3.93 0.70 -13.18
CA VAL A 207 2.82 -0.07 -13.75
C VAL A 207 2.80 0.06 -15.26
N ALA A 208 2.82 1.28 -15.77
CA ALA A 208 2.72 1.52 -17.23
C ALA A 208 3.96 1.01 -17.97
N ASP A 209 5.16 1.24 -17.44
CA ASP A 209 6.41 0.85 -18.09
C ASP A 209 6.87 -0.53 -17.60
N GLY A 210 7.25 -0.67 -16.33
CA GLY A 210 7.81 -1.90 -15.76
C GLY A 210 6.88 -3.11 -15.90
N CYS A 211 5.71 -3.04 -15.29
CA CYS A 211 4.73 -4.13 -15.37
C CYS A 211 4.16 -4.28 -16.79
N GLY A 212 3.95 -3.19 -17.51
CA GLY A 212 3.47 -3.21 -18.89
C GLY A 212 4.41 -3.97 -19.82
N GLU A 213 5.72 -3.78 -19.70
CA GLU A 213 6.70 -4.51 -20.51
C GLU A 213 6.81 -5.98 -20.09
N LEU A 214 6.78 -6.28 -18.79
CA LEU A 214 6.72 -7.67 -18.30
C LEU A 214 5.44 -8.38 -18.76
N ALA A 215 4.31 -7.70 -18.84
CA ALA A 215 3.07 -8.27 -19.36
C ALA A 215 3.18 -8.67 -20.82
N LYS A 216 3.77 -7.82 -21.68
CA LYS A 216 4.02 -8.14 -23.11
C LYS A 216 4.91 -9.36 -23.29
N ARG A 217 5.81 -9.61 -22.34
CA ARG A 217 6.73 -10.76 -22.32
C ARG A 217 6.15 -12.01 -21.67
N GLY A 218 4.90 -11.97 -21.19
CA GLY A 218 4.30 -13.07 -20.42
C GLY A 218 4.95 -13.29 -19.03
N ARG A 219 5.58 -12.27 -18.48
CA ARG A 219 6.33 -12.28 -17.23
C ARG A 219 5.66 -11.51 -16.09
N LEU A 220 4.41 -11.07 -16.27
CA LEU A 220 3.59 -10.44 -15.23
C LEU A 220 2.49 -11.39 -14.78
N MET A 221 2.45 -11.70 -13.50
CA MET A 221 1.40 -12.48 -12.85
C MET A 221 0.42 -11.56 -12.13
N ALA A 222 -0.84 -11.97 -12.03
CA ALA A 222 -1.84 -11.30 -11.21
C ALA A 222 -2.36 -12.25 -10.13
N TYR A 223 -2.61 -11.71 -8.93
CA TYR A 223 -3.32 -12.40 -7.85
C TYR A 223 -4.70 -11.75 -7.67
N PRO A 224 -5.79 -12.39 -8.10
CA PRO A 224 -7.14 -11.87 -7.93
C PRO A 224 -7.58 -11.97 -6.47
N HIS A 225 -7.89 -10.83 -5.86
CA HIS A 225 -8.40 -10.72 -4.50
C HIS A 225 -9.82 -10.14 -4.49
N ARG A 226 -10.75 -10.84 -3.80
CA ARG A 226 -12.16 -10.43 -3.66
C ARG A 226 -12.56 -10.18 -2.20
N GLY A 227 -11.59 -10.23 -1.28
CA GLY A 227 -11.78 -9.91 0.13
C GLY A 227 -11.81 -8.41 0.40
N TYR A 228 -11.44 -8.04 1.59
CA TYR A 228 -11.38 -6.63 1.97
C TYR A 228 -10.23 -5.92 1.27
N TRP A 229 -10.56 -4.85 0.58
CA TRP A 229 -9.60 -3.93 -0.04
C TRP A 229 -10.18 -2.52 0.00
N LYS A 230 -9.46 -1.58 0.60
CA LYS A 230 -9.96 -0.22 0.80
C LYS A 230 -8.87 0.82 0.56
N PRO A 231 -8.95 1.60 -0.52
CA PRO A 231 -8.09 2.77 -0.71
C PRO A 231 -8.57 3.93 0.14
N THR A 232 -7.70 4.92 0.36
CA THR A 232 -8.03 6.17 1.05
C THR A 232 -7.79 7.37 0.14
N ASP A 233 -8.37 7.33 -1.05
CA ASP A 233 -8.20 8.36 -2.06
C ASP A 233 -9.01 9.63 -1.81
N THR A 234 -10.09 9.52 -1.04
CA THR A 234 -11.04 10.61 -0.78
C THR A 234 -11.27 10.79 0.72
N VAL A 235 -11.71 12.00 1.10
CA VAL A 235 -12.13 12.29 2.49
C VAL A 235 -13.27 11.35 2.94
N LYS A 236 -14.21 11.04 2.04
CA LYS A 236 -15.32 10.11 2.33
C LYS A 236 -14.83 8.71 2.68
N GLU A 237 -13.86 8.18 1.94
CA GLU A 237 -13.27 6.86 2.19
C GLU A 237 -12.52 6.83 3.53
N ARG A 238 -11.78 7.91 3.84
CA ARG A 238 -11.10 8.05 5.14
C ARG A 238 -12.10 8.06 6.30
N VAL A 239 -13.15 8.87 6.22
CA VAL A 239 -14.19 8.95 7.26
C VAL A 239 -14.84 7.58 7.46
N ALA A 240 -15.22 6.90 6.38
CA ALA A 240 -15.81 5.57 6.44
C ALA A 240 -14.87 4.53 7.10
N LEU A 241 -13.55 4.66 6.87
CA LEU A 241 -12.55 3.78 7.46
C LEU A 241 -12.38 4.03 8.96
N ASP A 242 -12.38 5.30 9.39
CA ASP A 242 -12.29 5.69 10.79
C ASP A 242 -13.55 5.31 11.58
N GLU A 243 -14.73 5.44 10.97
CA GLU A 243 -15.99 4.95 11.53
C GLU A 243 -15.99 3.42 11.68
N ALA A 244 -15.49 2.69 10.68
CA ALA A 244 -15.36 1.23 10.76
C ALA A 244 -14.40 0.82 11.88
N TYR A 245 -13.27 1.52 12.00
CA TYR A 245 -12.32 1.32 13.11
C TYR A 245 -13.01 1.51 14.46
N SER A 246 -13.78 2.61 14.63
CA SER A 246 -14.47 2.95 15.87
C SER A 246 -15.55 1.93 16.27
N ARG A 247 -16.17 1.24 15.27
CA ARG A 247 -17.12 0.15 15.51
C ARG A 247 -16.46 -1.20 15.76
N GLY A 248 -15.12 -1.29 15.73
CA GLY A 248 -14.39 -2.56 15.83
C GLY A 248 -14.40 -3.38 14.53
N GLU A 249 -14.89 -2.83 13.44
CA GLU A 249 -14.93 -3.45 12.11
C GLU A 249 -13.59 -3.24 11.39
N ARG A 250 -12.59 -4.05 11.73
CA ARG A 250 -11.19 -3.90 11.27
C ARG A 250 -10.71 -5.13 10.49
N PRO A 251 -11.31 -5.44 9.31
CA PRO A 251 -10.97 -6.65 8.57
C PRO A 251 -9.50 -6.70 8.10
N TRP A 252 -8.83 -5.56 7.96
CA TRP A 252 -7.41 -5.46 7.61
C TRP A 252 -6.47 -5.75 8.79
N ALA A 253 -6.95 -5.68 10.04
CA ALA A 253 -6.14 -5.86 11.24
C ALA A 253 -5.99 -7.35 11.57
N LEU A 254 -5.30 -8.10 10.71
CA LEU A 254 -5.14 -9.55 10.84
C LEU A 254 -4.40 -9.94 12.12
N TRP A 255 -3.54 -9.08 12.64
CA TRP A 255 -2.79 -9.26 13.89
C TRP A 255 -3.65 -9.17 15.16
N GLU A 256 -4.93 -8.80 15.05
CA GLU A 256 -5.89 -8.76 16.17
C GLU A 256 -6.78 -10.03 16.25
N ARG A 257 -6.61 -10.96 15.31
CA ARG A 257 -7.45 -12.17 15.19
C ARG A 257 -6.83 -13.43 15.79
N GLU A 258 -5.64 -13.31 16.36
CA GLU A 258 -4.90 -14.41 17.00
C GLU A 258 -5.28 -14.60 18.48
#